data_1a2cbe9611184b381770246d81a07ef2
#
_entry.id   1a2cbe9611184b381770246d81a07ef2
#
_cell.length_a   1.000
_cell.length_b   1.000
_cell.length_c   1.000
_cell.angle_alpha   90.00
_cell.angle_beta   90.00
_cell.angle_gamma   90.00
#
_symmetry.space_group_name_H-M   'P 1'
#
loop_
_entity.id
_entity.type
_entity.pdbx_description
1 polymer ?
#
loop_
_entity_poly.entity_id
_entity_poly.type
_entity_poly.pdbx_seq_one_letter_code
_entity_poly.pdbx_strand_id
1 'polypeptide(L)'
;LPEFYVVPQAWREVVHRCQWNGIEMTQLAADTTMELDVTYILGFDARNAPYEGHHINRLDSLEFRAEQVRLFKGDWLVPTEQIGARYLIETLDPRGHDSFFTWNFFDSAMQQKEYFSAYVFEETALEMLQSNAELRIRFESAKASNPEIAQSSRAQLNWLHMNSANYEGTVNRYPVFQSITKRH
;
A
#
# COMPACT_ATOMS: atom_id res chain seq x y z
N LEU A 1 14.89 -11.33 -8.04
CA LEU A 1 15.07 -9.88 -7.89
C LEU A 1 14.32 -9.17 -9.00
N PRO A 2 13.70 -8.00 -8.74
CA PRO A 2 13.16 -7.18 -9.81
C PRO A 2 14.31 -6.60 -10.66
N GLU A 3 14.04 -6.30 -11.91
CA GLU A 3 15.01 -5.63 -12.79
C GLU A 3 15.17 -4.15 -12.40
N PHE A 4 14.10 -3.54 -11.90
CA PHE A 4 14.09 -2.15 -11.43
C PHE A 4 12.98 -1.92 -10.40
N TYR A 5 13.16 -0.85 -9.63
CA TYR A 5 12.10 -0.24 -8.81
C TYR A 5 11.63 1.06 -9.44
N VAL A 6 10.39 1.48 -9.08
CA VAL A 6 9.89 2.82 -9.34
C VAL A 6 9.57 3.49 -8.02
N VAL A 7 10.20 4.64 -7.77
CA VAL A 7 9.98 5.47 -6.59
C VAL A 7 9.26 6.74 -7.01
N PRO A 8 8.00 6.96 -6.60
CA PRO A 8 7.29 8.18 -6.90
C PRO A 8 8.00 9.41 -6.33
N GLN A 9 8.03 10.50 -7.09
CA GLN A 9 8.73 11.75 -6.73
C GLN A 9 8.25 12.38 -5.42
N ALA A 10 7.05 12.04 -4.96
CA ALA A 10 6.49 12.52 -3.70
C ALA A 10 7.32 12.04 -2.48
N TRP A 11 8.01 10.91 -2.59
CA TRP A 11 8.80 10.32 -1.52
C TRP A 11 10.25 10.86 -1.50
N ARG A 12 10.37 12.18 -1.36
CA ARG A 12 11.64 12.93 -1.47
C ARG A 12 12.72 12.39 -0.53
N GLU A 13 12.37 12.05 0.70
CA GLU A 13 13.32 11.54 1.68
C GLU A 13 13.94 10.20 1.24
N VAL A 14 13.15 9.32 0.63
CA VAL A 14 13.63 8.06 0.06
C VAL A 14 14.53 8.33 -1.13
N VAL A 15 14.09 9.20 -2.05
CA VAL A 15 14.88 9.61 -3.22
C VAL A 15 16.24 10.17 -2.81
N HIS A 16 16.29 11.11 -1.85
CA HIS A 16 17.53 11.71 -1.38
C HIS A 16 18.47 10.67 -0.76
N ARG A 17 17.94 9.72 0.03
CA ARG A 17 18.77 8.64 0.60
C ARG A 17 19.37 7.74 -0.46
N CYS A 18 18.61 7.40 -1.49
CA CYS A 18 19.15 6.67 -2.64
C CYS A 18 20.30 7.47 -3.30
N GLN A 19 20.09 8.76 -3.56
CA GLN A 19 21.10 9.64 -4.15
C GLN A 19 22.37 9.77 -3.29
N TRP A 20 22.20 9.97 -1.97
CA TRP A 20 23.35 10.06 -1.05
C TRP A 20 24.16 8.78 -0.95
N ASN A 21 23.51 7.63 -1.22
CA ASN A 21 24.19 6.33 -1.28
C ASN A 21 24.72 6.00 -2.69
N GLY A 22 24.75 6.97 -3.60
CA GLY A 22 25.31 6.81 -4.93
C GLY A 22 24.50 5.90 -5.86
N ILE A 23 23.20 5.76 -5.60
CA ILE A 23 22.31 4.96 -6.44
C ILE A 23 22.06 5.68 -7.76
N GLU A 24 22.27 4.96 -8.86
CA GLU A 24 21.92 5.42 -10.19
C GLU A 24 20.40 5.37 -10.39
N MET A 25 19.83 6.51 -10.75
CA MET A 25 18.38 6.70 -10.89
C MET A 25 18.10 7.63 -12.07
N THR A 26 17.03 7.36 -12.80
CA THR A 26 16.60 8.20 -13.92
C THR A 26 15.15 8.67 -13.72
N GLN A 27 14.90 9.96 -13.93
CA GLN A 27 13.54 10.47 -13.90
C GLN A 27 12.79 10.14 -15.18
N LEU A 28 11.51 9.80 -15.05
CA LEU A 28 10.62 9.65 -16.18
C LEU A 28 10.42 11.01 -16.87
N ALA A 29 10.62 11.03 -18.17
CA ALA A 29 10.51 12.25 -18.99
C ALA A 29 9.05 12.67 -19.28
N ALA A 30 8.11 11.73 -19.16
CA ALA A 30 6.68 11.93 -19.41
C ALA A 30 5.85 10.96 -18.55
N ASP A 31 4.55 11.27 -18.42
CA ASP A 31 3.59 10.34 -17.83
C ASP A 31 3.56 9.06 -18.66
N THR A 32 3.49 7.93 -17.99
CA THR A 32 3.40 6.62 -18.62
C THR A 32 2.56 5.66 -17.81
N THR A 33 2.16 4.54 -18.40
CA THR A 33 1.51 3.43 -17.69
C THR A 33 2.33 2.18 -17.93
N MET A 34 2.64 1.47 -16.86
CA MET A 34 3.43 0.24 -16.89
C MET A 34 2.75 -0.86 -16.09
N GLU A 35 2.87 -2.10 -16.54
CA GLU A 35 2.48 -3.26 -15.72
C GLU A 35 3.60 -3.56 -14.72
N LEU A 36 3.28 -3.44 -13.43
CA LEU A 36 4.24 -3.55 -12.34
C LEU A 36 3.70 -4.47 -11.23
N ASP A 37 4.60 -5.07 -10.48
CA ASP A 37 4.26 -5.69 -9.20
C ASP A 37 4.03 -4.60 -8.15
N VAL A 38 2.81 -4.51 -7.68
CA VAL A 38 2.37 -3.64 -6.59
C VAL A 38 2.30 -4.45 -5.31
N THR A 39 2.95 -3.99 -4.27
CA THR A 39 2.93 -4.63 -2.96
C THR A 39 1.81 -4.06 -2.09
N TYR A 40 1.01 -4.94 -1.49
CA TYR A 40 0.02 -4.58 -0.47
C TYR A 40 0.45 -5.14 0.87
N ILE A 41 0.55 -4.27 1.88
CA ILE A 41 0.85 -4.67 3.26
C ILE A 41 -0.46 -5.15 3.89
N LEU A 42 -0.56 -6.45 4.16
CA LEU A 42 -1.77 -7.06 4.72
C LEU A 42 -1.80 -7.01 6.25
N GLY A 43 -0.62 -7.00 6.87
CA GLY A 43 -0.49 -6.88 8.32
C GLY A 43 0.89 -6.41 8.73
N PHE A 44 0.94 -5.60 9.76
CA PHE A 44 2.16 -5.17 10.42
C PHE A 44 1.87 -4.68 11.84
N ASP A 45 2.89 -4.72 12.69
CA ASP A 45 2.88 -4.17 14.03
C ASP A 45 3.91 -3.05 14.17
N ALA A 46 3.53 -1.93 14.77
CA ALA A 46 4.47 -0.90 15.16
C ALA A 46 4.97 -1.16 16.59
N ARG A 47 6.26 -1.04 16.83
CA ARG A 47 6.85 -1.20 18.15
C ARG A 47 6.30 -0.15 19.12
N ASN A 48 5.83 -0.56 20.31
CA ASN A 48 5.25 0.35 21.30
C ASN A 48 6.25 1.37 21.86
N ALA A 49 7.52 0.97 22.03
CA ALA A 49 8.57 1.86 22.49
C ALA A 49 9.42 2.33 21.31
N PRO A 50 9.74 3.64 21.22
CA PRO A 50 10.57 4.14 20.13
C PRO A 50 12.00 3.61 20.24
N TYR A 51 12.63 3.44 19.09
CA TYR A 51 14.04 3.17 18.92
C TYR A 51 14.61 4.22 17.96
N GLU A 52 15.60 4.97 18.40
CA GLU A 52 16.18 6.09 17.65
C GLU A 52 15.14 7.08 17.09
N GLY A 53 14.06 7.33 17.85
CA GLY A 53 12.97 8.22 17.46
C GLY A 53 11.90 7.60 16.56
N HIS A 54 12.02 6.30 16.20
CA HIS A 54 11.09 5.61 15.34
C HIS A 54 10.34 4.49 16.07
N HIS A 55 9.06 4.36 15.80
CA HIS A 55 8.25 3.20 16.18
C HIS A 55 8.38 2.13 15.09
N ILE A 56 9.46 1.37 15.16
CA ILE A 56 9.87 0.40 14.12
C ILE A 56 8.71 -0.51 13.72
N ASN A 57 8.38 -0.52 12.43
CA ASN A 57 7.38 -1.41 11.86
C ASN A 57 7.94 -2.83 11.71
N ARG A 58 7.13 -3.83 12.04
CA ARG A 58 7.39 -5.24 11.80
C ARG A 58 6.36 -5.74 10.81
N LEU A 59 6.82 -6.10 9.63
CA LEU A 59 5.98 -6.71 8.62
C LEU A 59 5.52 -8.09 9.09
N ASP A 60 4.21 -8.32 9.07
CA ASP A 60 3.61 -9.63 9.31
C ASP A 60 3.33 -10.34 7.99
N SER A 61 2.59 -9.69 7.10
CA SER A 61 2.20 -10.28 5.83
C SER A 61 2.02 -9.24 4.73
N LEU A 62 2.26 -9.67 3.51
CA LEU A 62 2.07 -8.87 2.30
C LEU A 62 1.62 -9.74 1.13
N GLU A 63 1.09 -9.11 0.10
CA GLU A 63 0.88 -9.73 -1.19
C GLU A 63 1.38 -8.82 -2.32
N PHE A 64 1.65 -9.44 -3.45
CA PHE A 64 1.99 -8.72 -4.68
C PHE A 64 0.87 -8.92 -5.70
N ARG A 65 0.52 -7.85 -6.39
CA ARG A 65 -0.46 -7.87 -7.48
C ARG A 65 0.18 -7.24 -8.71
N ALA A 66 0.04 -7.89 -9.86
CA ALA A 66 0.39 -7.28 -11.13
C ALA A 66 -0.70 -6.29 -11.52
N GLU A 67 -0.35 -5.02 -11.67
CA GLU A 67 -1.30 -3.95 -11.96
C GLU A 67 -0.75 -3.01 -13.03
N GLN A 68 -1.68 -2.41 -13.80
CA GLN A 68 -1.36 -1.27 -14.65
C GLN A 68 -1.23 -0.01 -13.78
N VAL A 69 -0.01 0.43 -13.56
CA VAL A 69 0.29 1.58 -12.70
C VAL A 69 0.54 2.80 -13.57
N ARG A 70 -0.24 3.87 -13.33
CA ARG A 70 0.07 5.17 -13.91
C ARG A 70 1.20 5.82 -13.14
N LEU A 71 2.26 6.14 -13.85
CA LEU A 71 3.45 6.84 -13.37
C LEU A 71 3.48 8.24 -13.94
N PHE A 72 4.05 9.18 -13.21
CA PHE A 72 4.07 10.57 -13.59
C PHE A 72 5.48 11.01 -14.03
N LYS A 73 5.53 12.00 -14.89
CA LYS A 73 6.77 12.70 -15.21
C LYS A 73 7.46 13.12 -13.90
N GLY A 74 8.73 12.76 -13.76
CA GLY A 74 9.50 13.06 -12.55
C GLY A 74 9.58 11.92 -11.54
N ASP A 75 8.77 10.87 -11.66
CA ASP A 75 8.96 9.65 -10.89
C ASP A 75 10.29 8.98 -11.27
N TRP A 76 10.88 8.25 -10.32
CA TRP A 76 12.23 7.73 -10.48
C TRP A 76 12.23 6.24 -10.84
N LEU A 77 12.88 5.92 -11.95
CA LEU A 77 13.23 4.55 -12.32
C LEU A 77 14.61 4.22 -11.74
N VAL A 78 14.70 3.13 -11.02
CA VAL A 78 15.88 2.71 -10.24
C VAL A 78 16.27 1.30 -10.65
N PRO A 79 17.20 1.12 -11.61
CA PRO A 79 17.64 -0.20 -12.03
C PRO A 79 18.36 -0.93 -10.88
N THR A 80 18.19 -2.25 -10.81
CA THR A 80 18.86 -3.06 -9.78
C THR A 80 20.24 -3.57 -10.23
N GLU A 81 20.53 -3.57 -11.53
CA GLU A 81 21.83 -3.95 -12.06
C GLU A 81 22.84 -2.81 -11.88
N GLN A 82 23.28 -2.59 -10.64
CA GLN A 82 24.26 -1.58 -10.26
C GLN A 82 24.99 -1.98 -8.98
N ILE A 83 26.09 -1.28 -8.65
CA ILE A 83 26.90 -1.57 -7.43
C ILE A 83 26.05 -1.49 -6.15
N GLY A 84 25.09 -0.55 -6.10
CA GLY A 84 24.17 -0.34 -4.99
C GLY A 84 23.02 -1.34 -4.88
N ALA A 85 22.98 -2.42 -5.67
CA ALA A 85 21.87 -3.38 -5.71
C ALA A 85 21.46 -3.91 -4.33
N ARG A 86 22.43 -4.23 -3.49
CA ARG A 86 22.15 -4.72 -2.13
C ARG A 86 21.45 -3.68 -1.28
N TYR A 87 21.89 -2.42 -1.35
CA TYR A 87 21.23 -1.31 -0.65
C TYR A 87 19.77 -1.18 -1.09
N LEU A 88 19.50 -1.22 -2.39
CA LEU A 88 18.15 -1.13 -2.94
C LEU A 88 17.23 -2.23 -2.41
N ILE A 89 17.69 -3.46 -2.40
CA ILE A 89 16.90 -4.60 -1.92
C ILE A 89 16.60 -4.47 -0.42
N GLU A 90 17.61 -4.13 0.37
CA GLU A 90 17.46 -4.01 1.82
C GLU A 90 16.59 -2.83 2.23
N THR A 91 16.52 -1.76 1.41
CA THR A 91 15.82 -0.51 1.80
C THR A 91 14.50 -0.30 1.08
N LEU A 92 14.37 -0.69 -0.19
CA LEU A 92 13.14 -0.47 -0.97
C LEU A 92 12.15 -1.63 -0.89
N ASP A 93 12.60 -2.85 -0.62
CA ASP A 93 11.70 -3.99 -0.38
C ASP A 93 11.18 -3.94 1.06
N PRO A 94 9.87 -3.96 1.30
CA PRO A 94 9.31 -3.88 2.67
C PRO A 94 9.70 -5.07 3.55
N ARG A 95 10.20 -6.17 2.97
CA ARG A 95 10.72 -7.34 3.70
C ARG A 95 12.15 -7.14 4.21
N GLY A 96 12.84 -6.12 3.73
CA GLY A 96 14.20 -5.79 4.19
C GLY A 96 14.18 -5.39 5.66
N HIS A 97 15.18 -5.88 6.41
CA HIS A 97 15.28 -5.58 7.85
C HIS A 97 15.44 -4.08 8.12
N ASP A 98 16.18 -3.38 7.26
CA ASP A 98 16.42 -1.94 7.33
C ASP A 98 15.63 -1.19 6.23
N SER A 99 14.46 -1.70 5.87
CA SER A 99 13.65 -1.10 4.82
C SER A 99 13.08 0.27 5.25
N PHE A 100 12.81 1.11 4.27
CA PHE A 100 12.10 2.37 4.51
C PHE A 100 10.70 2.16 5.11
N PHE A 101 10.09 0.98 4.88
CA PHE A 101 8.88 0.57 5.58
C PHE A 101 9.15 0.38 7.08
N THR A 102 10.18 -0.40 7.43
CA THR A 102 10.58 -0.66 8.82
C THR A 102 10.84 0.65 9.57
N TRP A 103 11.46 1.63 8.93
CA TRP A 103 11.83 2.91 9.51
C TRP A 103 10.77 4.01 9.37
N ASN A 104 9.49 3.67 9.15
CA ASN A 104 8.33 4.57 9.16
C ASN A 104 8.26 5.61 8.02
N PHE A 105 9.05 5.49 6.97
CA PHE A 105 9.03 6.47 5.86
C PHE A 105 7.70 6.48 5.11
N PHE A 106 6.97 5.38 5.16
CA PHE A 106 5.73 5.18 4.41
C PHE A 106 4.47 5.06 5.28
N ASP A 107 4.55 5.37 6.58
CA ASP A 107 3.42 5.26 7.50
C ASP A 107 2.18 6.02 7.01
N SER A 108 2.40 7.17 6.35
CA SER A 108 1.31 7.93 5.78
C SER A 108 0.55 7.19 4.66
N ALA A 109 1.17 6.21 3.98
CA ALA A 109 0.50 5.37 2.99
C ALA A 109 -0.21 4.16 3.62
N MET A 110 0.11 3.83 4.89
CA MET A 110 -0.48 2.72 5.64
C MET A 110 -1.70 3.14 6.46
N GLN A 111 -2.15 4.37 6.31
CA GLN A 111 -3.29 4.91 7.06
C GLN A 111 -4.46 5.17 6.13
N GLN A 112 -5.66 4.78 6.57
CA GLN A 112 -6.89 5.24 5.94
C GLN A 112 -7.03 6.73 6.16
N LYS A 113 -7.16 7.51 5.09
CA LYS A 113 -7.28 8.98 5.13
C LYS A 113 -8.70 9.45 4.87
N GLU A 114 -9.44 8.70 4.07
CA GLU A 114 -10.80 9.03 3.70
C GLU A 114 -11.80 8.29 4.59
N TYR A 115 -12.69 9.06 5.17
CA TYR A 115 -13.78 8.57 6.01
C TYR A 115 -15.10 8.98 5.37
N PHE A 116 -16.09 8.12 5.50
CA PHE A 116 -17.42 8.42 5.03
C PHE A 116 -18.28 9.13 6.11
N SER A 117 -19.20 9.99 5.68
CA SER A 117 -20.29 10.44 6.54
C SER A 117 -21.33 9.33 6.63
N ALA A 118 -21.59 8.81 7.84
CA ALA A 118 -22.57 7.74 8.04
C ALA A 118 -23.93 8.10 7.44
N TYR A 119 -24.40 9.34 7.66
CA TYR A 119 -25.66 9.83 7.14
C TYR A 119 -25.75 9.81 5.60
N VAL A 120 -24.66 10.18 4.91
CA VAL A 120 -24.64 10.21 3.44
C VAL A 120 -24.48 8.82 2.86
N PHE A 121 -23.69 7.97 3.51
CA PHE A 121 -23.36 6.64 2.98
C PHE A 121 -24.45 5.59 3.25
N GLU A 122 -25.35 5.81 4.21
CA GLU A 122 -26.40 4.85 4.57
C GLU A 122 -27.32 4.49 3.39
N GLU A 123 -27.70 5.47 2.59
CA GLU A 123 -28.50 5.25 1.38
C GLU A 123 -27.74 4.41 0.35
N THR A 124 -26.50 4.78 0.08
CA THR A 124 -25.61 4.01 -0.83
C THR A 124 -25.42 2.57 -0.34
N ALA A 125 -25.23 2.38 0.97
CA ALA A 125 -25.07 1.06 1.57
C ALA A 125 -26.31 0.16 1.37
N LEU A 126 -27.50 0.74 1.50
CA LEU A 126 -28.76 0.02 1.23
C LEU A 126 -28.88 -0.37 -0.24
N GLU A 127 -28.57 0.54 -1.16
CA GLU A 127 -28.57 0.28 -2.60
C GLU A 127 -27.58 -0.84 -2.97
N MET A 128 -26.37 -0.81 -2.40
CA MET A 128 -25.35 -1.84 -2.61
C MET A 128 -25.87 -3.22 -2.18
N LEU A 129 -26.50 -3.32 -1.01
CA LEU A 129 -27.03 -4.59 -0.51
C LEU A 129 -28.25 -5.07 -1.31
N GLN A 130 -29.05 -4.16 -1.88
CA GLN A 130 -30.19 -4.52 -2.73
C GLN A 130 -29.75 -5.00 -4.10
N SER A 131 -28.77 -4.34 -4.70
CA SER A 131 -28.32 -4.58 -6.08
C SER A 131 -27.28 -5.71 -6.20
N ASN A 132 -26.55 -6.05 -5.12
CA ASN A 132 -25.47 -7.03 -5.14
C ASN A 132 -25.72 -8.19 -4.16
N ALA A 133 -26.19 -9.31 -4.67
CA ALA A 133 -26.50 -10.51 -3.86
C ALA A 133 -25.23 -11.14 -3.25
N GLU A 134 -24.12 -11.13 -3.94
CA GLU A 134 -22.85 -11.67 -3.44
C GLU A 134 -22.33 -10.82 -2.27
N LEU A 135 -22.32 -9.49 -2.40
CA LEU A 135 -21.96 -8.59 -1.32
C LEU A 135 -22.84 -8.82 -0.08
N ARG A 136 -24.16 -9.02 -0.27
CA ARG A 136 -25.07 -9.31 0.83
C ARG A 136 -24.69 -10.59 1.57
N ILE A 137 -24.38 -11.67 0.85
CA ILE A 137 -23.94 -12.95 1.44
C ILE A 137 -22.66 -12.75 2.25
N ARG A 138 -21.68 -12.04 1.69
CA ARG A 138 -20.42 -11.73 2.38
C ARG A 138 -20.64 -10.87 3.61
N PHE A 139 -21.55 -9.91 3.56
CA PHE A 139 -21.91 -9.03 4.68
C PHE A 139 -22.56 -9.82 5.83
N GLU A 140 -23.50 -10.71 5.54
CA GLU A 140 -24.12 -11.57 6.56
C GLU A 140 -23.09 -12.54 7.18
N SER A 141 -22.19 -13.08 6.38
CA SER A 141 -21.06 -13.90 6.86
C SER A 141 -20.12 -13.10 7.79
N ALA A 142 -19.80 -11.85 7.42
CA ALA A 142 -18.98 -10.97 8.25
C ALA A 142 -19.64 -10.66 9.61
N LYS A 143 -20.96 -10.40 9.62
CA LYS A 143 -21.71 -10.24 10.89
C LYS A 143 -21.72 -11.50 11.73
N ALA A 144 -21.85 -12.66 11.11
CA ALA A 144 -21.86 -13.94 11.84
C ALA A 144 -20.51 -14.28 12.47
N SER A 145 -19.40 -13.87 11.84
CA SER A 145 -18.05 -14.17 12.30
C SER A 145 -17.42 -13.09 13.18
N ASN A 146 -17.96 -11.87 13.20
CA ASN A 146 -17.41 -10.75 13.97
C ASN A 146 -18.49 -10.06 14.82
N PRO A 147 -18.42 -10.21 16.17
CA PRO A 147 -19.41 -9.59 17.08
C PRO A 147 -19.44 -8.06 17.01
N GLU A 148 -18.33 -7.40 16.72
CA GLU A 148 -18.29 -5.94 16.55
C GLU A 148 -19.14 -5.48 15.37
N ILE A 149 -19.01 -6.17 14.23
CA ILE A 149 -19.83 -5.88 13.04
C ILE A 149 -21.30 -6.21 13.33
N ALA A 150 -21.58 -7.32 14.05
CA ALA A 150 -22.95 -7.71 14.38
C ALA A 150 -23.70 -6.67 15.23
N GLN A 151 -22.99 -6.02 16.17
CA GLN A 151 -23.61 -5.17 17.20
C GLN A 151 -23.52 -3.66 16.93
N SER A 152 -22.69 -3.22 15.98
CA SER A 152 -22.43 -1.81 15.72
C SER A 152 -22.84 -1.41 14.31
N SER A 153 -23.86 -0.54 14.20
CA SER A 153 -24.26 0.05 12.90
C SER A 153 -23.10 0.77 12.23
N ARG A 154 -22.22 1.42 13.00
CA ARG A 154 -21.04 2.09 12.46
C ARG A 154 -20.04 1.09 11.87
N ALA A 155 -19.82 -0.04 12.55
CA ALA A 155 -18.93 -1.10 12.04
C ALA A 155 -19.52 -1.75 10.77
N GLN A 156 -20.84 -1.91 10.69
CA GLN A 156 -21.55 -2.39 9.51
C GLN A 156 -21.38 -1.44 8.32
N LEU A 157 -21.61 -0.15 8.52
CA LEU A 157 -21.41 0.86 7.48
C LEU A 157 -19.95 0.96 7.05
N ASN A 158 -19.00 0.86 7.99
CA ASN A 158 -17.58 0.84 7.68
C ASN A 158 -17.21 -0.38 6.83
N TRP A 159 -17.70 -1.55 7.17
CA TRP A 159 -17.47 -2.75 6.37
C TRP A 159 -18.01 -2.61 4.95
N LEU A 160 -19.22 -2.07 4.79
CA LEU A 160 -19.83 -1.79 3.48
C LEU A 160 -19.05 -0.74 2.71
N HIS A 161 -18.58 0.33 3.37
CA HIS A 161 -17.73 1.35 2.75
C HIS A 161 -16.42 0.77 2.23
N MET A 162 -15.74 -0.06 3.00
CA MET A 162 -14.52 -0.76 2.58
C MET A 162 -14.73 -1.71 1.40
N ASN A 163 -15.98 -2.15 1.15
CA ASN A 163 -16.35 -2.99 0.00
C ASN A 163 -17.08 -2.21 -1.10
N SER A 164 -17.06 -0.88 -1.05
CA SER A 164 -17.68 0.01 -2.06
C SER A 164 -16.67 0.48 -3.10
N ALA A 165 -17.17 0.96 -4.22
CA ALA A 165 -16.35 1.64 -5.22
C ALA A 165 -15.79 2.99 -4.74
N ASN A 166 -16.30 3.53 -3.64
CA ASN A 166 -15.88 4.79 -3.03
C ASN A 166 -14.74 4.62 -2.02
N TYR A 167 -14.35 3.36 -1.73
CA TYR A 167 -13.25 3.12 -0.81
C TYR A 167 -11.91 3.46 -1.46
N GLU A 168 -11.03 4.09 -0.69
CA GLU A 168 -9.68 4.43 -1.12
C GLU A 168 -8.86 3.17 -1.40
N GLY A 169 -8.69 2.81 -2.67
CA GLY A 169 -7.96 1.61 -3.10
C GLY A 169 -6.43 1.66 -2.85
N THR A 170 -5.93 2.77 -2.29
CA THR A 170 -4.49 2.97 -2.01
C THR A 170 -4.11 2.72 -0.55
N VAL A 171 -5.05 2.40 0.32
CA VAL A 171 -4.77 2.04 1.72
C VAL A 171 -3.91 0.78 1.74
N ASN A 172 -2.83 0.82 2.52
CA ASN A 172 -1.84 -0.25 2.63
C ASN A 172 -1.13 -0.62 1.31
N ARG A 173 -1.33 0.15 0.25
CA ARG A 173 -0.58 0.02 -0.98
C ARG A 173 0.81 0.61 -0.79
N TYR A 174 1.80 -0.26 -0.77
CA TYR A 174 3.20 0.15 -0.63
C TYR A 174 3.60 1.05 -1.80
N PRO A 175 4.20 2.23 -1.56
CA PRO A 175 4.35 3.23 -2.61
C PRO A 175 5.55 3.04 -3.53
N VAL A 176 6.38 2.02 -3.30
CA VAL A 176 7.45 1.64 -4.22
C VAL A 176 6.98 0.46 -5.05
N PHE A 177 7.03 0.63 -6.38
CA PHE A 177 6.65 -0.43 -7.31
C PHE A 177 7.90 -1.15 -7.82
N GLN A 178 7.73 -2.35 -8.33
CA GLN A 178 8.83 -3.11 -8.91
C GLN A 178 8.43 -3.75 -10.24
N SER A 179 9.43 -4.03 -11.08
CA SER A 179 9.21 -4.81 -12.30
C SER A 179 8.65 -6.19 -11.97
N ILE A 180 7.80 -6.72 -12.87
CA ILE A 180 7.21 -8.04 -12.70
C ILE A 180 8.30 -9.09 -12.51
N THR A 181 8.20 -9.82 -11.41
CA THR A 181 9.12 -10.92 -11.11
C THR A 181 8.45 -12.25 -11.36
N LYS A 182 9.07 -13.13 -12.14
CA LYS A 182 8.60 -14.51 -12.26
C LYS A 182 8.74 -15.19 -10.89
N ARG A 183 7.62 -15.45 -10.26
CA ARG A 183 7.56 -16.21 -9.00
C ARG A 183 7.44 -17.67 -9.37
N HIS A 184 8.41 -18.45 -8.95
CA HIS A 184 8.44 -19.91 -9.10
C HIS A 184 7.76 -20.57 -7.91
#